data_73f601af24316ca31e0734ab51ddaef1
#
_entry.id   73f601af24316ca31e0734ab51ddaef1
#
_cell.length_a   1.000
_cell.length_b   1.000
_cell.length_c   1.000
_cell.angle_alpha   90.00
_cell.angle_beta   90.00
_cell.angle_gamma   90.00
#
_symmetry.space_group_name_H-M   'P 1'
#
loop_
_entity.id
_entity.type
_entity.pdbx_description
1 polymer ?
#
loop_
_entity_poly.entity_id
_entity_poly.type
_entity_poly.pdbx_seq_one_letter_code
_entity_poly.pdbx_strand_id
1 'polypeptide(L)'
;MKLAFSTKGWHDRTFDEFCDIAADMNYEGVELHNINNEMFRDKDGAFYDYAAAATLRRVYEKKLTIACIDALCDPADAAEAEANEKELLRCVEIAVKLHIPYVRLRVGDGKREESEIFSAVSSLVSKVLPKAEKEGISLLMATTGIFSDTSKLRELLDSFASDNFGALWELSASHFTGKESPEKVIENLGAYVRH
;
A
#
# COMPACT_ATOMS: atom_id res chain seq x y z
N MET A 1 11.36 -4.68 15.07
CA MET A 1 10.97 -4.09 13.77
C MET A 1 11.30 -5.11 12.71
N LYS A 2 10.39 -5.40 11.81
CA LYS A 2 10.61 -6.31 10.67
C LYS A 2 10.95 -5.47 9.44
N LEU A 3 11.83 -5.98 8.60
CA LEU A 3 12.23 -5.31 7.36
C LEU A 3 11.60 -6.02 6.17
N ALA A 4 11.01 -5.26 5.26
CA ALA A 4 10.50 -5.75 3.99
C ALA A 4 11.26 -5.12 2.81
N PHE A 5 11.33 -5.88 1.72
CA PHE A 5 12.00 -5.51 0.49
C PHE A 5 10.96 -5.30 -0.62
N SER A 6 10.97 -4.14 -1.28
CA SER A 6 9.95 -3.80 -2.28
C SER A 6 10.33 -4.23 -3.69
N THR A 7 9.38 -4.79 -4.45
CA THR A 7 9.56 -5.09 -5.88
C THR A 7 9.69 -3.84 -6.75
N LYS A 8 9.53 -2.65 -6.19
CA LYS A 8 9.69 -1.37 -6.90
C LYS A 8 11.12 -1.21 -7.41
N GLY A 9 11.26 -0.99 -8.72
CA GLY A 9 12.57 -0.81 -9.33
C GLY A 9 13.30 -2.09 -9.75
N TRP A 10 12.70 -3.27 -9.55
CA TRP A 10 13.30 -4.57 -9.87
C TRP A 10 12.60 -5.24 -11.05
N HIS A 11 12.53 -4.54 -12.18
CA HIS A 11 11.77 -4.99 -13.36
C HIS A 11 12.45 -6.13 -14.14
N ASP A 12 13.77 -6.28 -13.99
CA ASP A 12 14.58 -7.24 -14.76
C ASP A 12 14.76 -8.59 -14.03
N ARG A 13 14.02 -8.83 -12.95
CA ARG A 13 14.15 -10.04 -12.13
C ARG A 13 12.82 -10.78 -12.04
N THR A 14 12.91 -12.10 -12.00
CA THR A 14 11.77 -12.94 -11.64
C THR A 14 11.42 -12.74 -10.17
N PHE A 15 10.19 -13.07 -9.80
CA PHE A 15 9.78 -12.98 -8.40
C PHE A 15 10.55 -13.94 -7.49
N ASP A 16 10.93 -15.11 -7.99
CA ASP A 16 11.73 -16.07 -7.23
C ASP A 16 13.15 -15.53 -6.94
N GLU A 17 13.83 -14.97 -7.95
CA GLU A 17 15.12 -14.29 -7.76
C GLU A 17 15.02 -13.10 -6.79
N PHE A 18 13.94 -12.33 -6.87
CA PHE A 18 13.68 -11.24 -5.94
C PHE A 18 13.54 -11.74 -4.50
N CYS A 19 12.82 -12.84 -4.28
CA CYS A 19 12.68 -13.45 -2.96
C CYS A 19 14.01 -14.05 -2.46
N ASP A 20 14.83 -14.61 -3.34
CA ASP A 20 16.17 -15.10 -2.98
C ASP A 20 17.05 -13.95 -2.48
N ILE A 21 17.08 -12.84 -3.20
CA ILE A 21 17.84 -11.65 -2.80
C ILE A 21 17.33 -11.11 -1.46
N ALA A 22 16.01 -11.01 -1.28
CA ALA A 22 15.44 -10.55 -0.02
C ALA A 22 15.84 -11.44 1.16
N ALA A 23 15.79 -12.76 0.98
CA ALA A 23 16.20 -13.73 2.00
C ALA A 23 17.71 -13.66 2.30
N ASP A 24 18.56 -13.58 1.28
CA ASP A 24 20.01 -13.47 1.41
C ASP A 24 20.43 -12.18 2.15
N MET A 25 19.66 -11.12 1.97
CA MET A 25 19.85 -9.85 2.69
C MET A 25 19.22 -9.83 4.08
N ASN A 26 18.66 -10.96 4.56
CA ASN A 26 17.99 -11.09 5.85
C ASN A 26 16.75 -10.20 6.02
N TYR A 27 16.02 -9.92 4.94
CA TYR A 27 14.69 -9.34 5.06
C TYR A 27 13.69 -10.39 5.55
N GLU A 28 12.65 -9.95 6.24
CA GLU A 28 11.59 -10.80 6.78
C GLU A 28 10.31 -10.72 5.94
N GLY A 29 10.25 -9.80 5.00
CA GLY A 29 9.10 -9.61 4.13
C GLY A 29 9.42 -8.99 2.79
N VAL A 30 8.41 -9.00 1.94
CA VAL A 30 8.44 -8.35 0.62
C VAL A 30 7.18 -7.49 0.44
N GLU A 31 7.30 -6.41 -0.33
CA GLU A 31 6.18 -5.60 -0.76
C GLU A 31 5.96 -5.75 -2.27
N LEU A 32 4.71 -5.85 -2.67
CA LEU A 32 4.32 -5.98 -4.07
C LEU A 32 3.97 -4.61 -4.63
N HIS A 33 4.78 -4.12 -5.55
CA HIS A 33 4.52 -2.92 -6.32
C HIS A 33 4.09 -3.29 -7.73
N ASN A 34 3.08 -2.61 -8.26
CA ASN A 34 2.59 -2.80 -9.62
C ASN A 34 2.22 -4.24 -9.97
N ILE A 35 1.17 -4.75 -9.32
CA ILE A 35 0.61 -6.08 -9.61
C ILE A 35 0.02 -6.20 -11.03
N ASN A 36 0.02 -5.11 -11.83
CA ASN A 36 -0.36 -5.10 -13.23
C ASN A 36 0.79 -5.36 -14.17
N ASN A 37 2.03 -5.45 -13.69
CA ASN A 37 3.18 -5.80 -14.51
C ASN A 37 3.18 -7.29 -14.92
N GLU A 38 4.09 -7.66 -15.79
CA GLU A 38 4.22 -9.02 -16.35
C GLU A 38 4.39 -10.08 -15.25
N MET A 39 5.10 -9.76 -14.17
CA MET A 39 5.32 -10.64 -13.03
C MET A 39 4.01 -11.21 -12.46
N PHE A 40 2.91 -10.46 -12.55
CA PHE A 40 1.62 -10.82 -11.95
C PHE A 40 0.53 -11.16 -12.97
N ARG A 41 0.62 -10.65 -14.21
CA ARG A 41 -0.43 -10.81 -15.22
C ARG A 41 -0.23 -11.98 -16.16
N ASP A 42 1.00 -12.29 -16.49
CA ASP A 42 1.29 -13.31 -17.48
C ASP A 42 0.95 -14.71 -16.95
N LYS A 43 0.62 -15.61 -17.87
CA LYS A 43 0.29 -17.00 -17.51
C LYS A 43 1.40 -17.70 -16.74
N ASP A 44 2.64 -17.23 -16.92
CA ASP A 44 3.82 -17.71 -16.19
C ASP A 44 4.15 -16.82 -14.98
N GLY A 45 3.32 -15.82 -14.70
CA GLY A 45 3.50 -14.89 -13.58
C GLY A 45 3.35 -15.59 -12.23
N ALA A 46 4.14 -15.11 -11.26
CA ALA A 46 4.22 -15.71 -9.92
C ALA A 46 2.87 -15.85 -9.21
N PHE A 47 1.94 -14.94 -9.48
CA PHE A 47 0.62 -14.89 -8.83
C PHE A 47 -0.56 -15.17 -9.78
N TYR A 48 -0.28 -15.72 -10.96
CA TYR A 48 -1.35 -16.22 -11.81
C TYR A 48 -2.13 -17.32 -11.07
N ASP A 49 -3.41 -17.47 -11.35
CA ASP A 49 -4.36 -18.22 -10.53
C ASP A 49 -3.88 -19.59 -10.03
N TYR A 50 -3.31 -20.41 -10.89
CA TYR A 50 -2.80 -21.73 -10.51
C TYR A 50 -1.41 -21.70 -9.87
N ALA A 51 -0.62 -20.63 -10.08
CA ALA A 51 0.72 -20.49 -9.55
C ALA A 51 0.75 -19.88 -8.14
N ALA A 52 -0.26 -19.11 -7.78
CA ALA A 52 -0.29 -18.32 -6.54
C ALA A 52 -0.02 -19.14 -5.27
N ALA A 53 -0.66 -20.30 -5.13
CA ALA A 53 -0.46 -21.16 -3.95
C ALA A 53 0.97 -21.72 -3.86
N ALA A 54 1.55 -22.12 -4.99
CA ALA A 54 2.94 -22.60 -5.04
C ALA A 54 3.93 -21.47 -4.74
N THR A 55 3.66 -20.27 -5.27
CA THR A 55 4.46 -19.07 -5.01
C THR A 55 4.43 -18.70 -3.53
N LEU A 56 3.26 -18.65 -2.90
CA LEU A 56 3.14 -18.37 -1.47
C LEU A 56 3.92 -19.40 -0.63
N ARG A 57 3.81 -20.69 -0.98
CA ARG A 57 4.59 -21.71 -0.27
C ARG A 57 6.09 -21.45 -0.36
N ARG A 58 6.63 -21.11 -1.55
CA ARG A 58 8.06 -20.77 -1.72
C ARG A 58 8.47 -19.53 -0.90
N VAL A 59 7.61 -18.50 -0.86
CA VAL A 59 7.83 -17.32 0.00
C VAL A 59 7.97 -17.74 1.46
N TYR A 60 7.07 -18.58 1.97
CA TYR A 60 7.11 -19.05 3.36
C TYR A 60 8.30 -19.98 3.65
N GLU A 61 8.69 -20.86 2.70
CA GLU A 61 9.88 -21.68 2.82
C GLU A 61 11.17 -20.86 2.98
N LYS A 62 11.21 -19.66 2.36
CA LYS A 62 12.29 -18.66 2.53
C LYS A 62 12.13 -17.81 3.80
N LYS A 63 11.14 -18.08 4.66
CA LYS A 63 10.81 -17.33 5.87
C LYS A 63 10.42 -15.87 5.59
N LEU A 64 9.96 -15.59 4.39
CA LEU A 64 9.44 -14.29 4.01
C LEU A 64 7.92 -14.25 4.18
N THR A 65 7.38 -13.04 4.35
CA THR A 65 5.94 -12.75 4.28
C THR A 65 5.71 -11.65 3.24
N ILE A 66 4.52 -11.62 2.64
CA ILE A 66 4.15 -10.49 1.81
C ILE A 66 3.47 -9.46 2.73
N ALA A 67 4.13 -8.32 2.93
CA ALA A 67 3.70 -7.34 3.92
C ALA A 67 2.62 -6.39 3.38
N CYS A 68 2.74 -5.96 2.12
CA CYS A 68 1.89 -4.91 1.56
C CYS A 68 1.75 -5.05 0.04
N ILE A 69 0.59 -4.62 -0.49
CA ILE A 69 0.38 -4.34 -1.91
C ILE A 69 0.28 -2.82 -2.12
N ASP A 70 1.00 -2.30 -3.09
CA ASP A 70 0.89 -0.90 -3.53
C ASP A 70 -0.18 -0.78 -4.63
N ALA A 71 -1.31 -0.20 -4.31
CA ALA A 71 -2.37 0.06 -5.29
C ALA A 71 -1.93 1.14 -6.27
N LEU A 72 -2.06 0.85 -7.58
CA LEU A 72 -1.70 1.77 -8.65
C LEU A 72 -2.88 2.66 -9.03
N CYS A 73 -3.45 3.33 -8.06
CA CYS A 73 -4.45 4.36 -8.27
C CYS A 73 -3.96 5.71 -7.72
N ASP A 74 -4.39 6.80 -8.33
CA ASP A 74 -4.28 8.12 -7.73
C ASP A 74 -5.64 8.47 -7.10
N PRO A 75 -5.83 8.23 -5.81
CA PRO A 75 -7.11 8.45 -5.14
C PRO A 75 -7.55 9.92 -5.19
N ALA A 76 -6.65 10.84 -5.50
CA ALA A 76 -6.96 12.26 -5.68
C ALA A 76 -7.51 12.58 -7.07
N ASP A 77 -7.49 11.65 -8.03
CA ASP A 77 -8.01 11.88 -9.37
C ASP A 77 -9.50 11.56 -9.46
N ALA A 78 -10.32 12.59 -9.32
CA ALA A 78 -11.78 12.46 -9.41
C ALA A 78 -12.25 12.07 -10.83
N ALA A 79 -11.48 12.39 -11.89
CA ALA A 79 -11.82 11.98 -13.25
C ALA A 79 -11.65 10.47 -13.46
N GLU A 80 -10.77 9.84 -12.70
CA GLU A 80 -10.51 8.40 -12.72
C GLU A 80 -11.18 7.66 -11.54
N ALA A 81 -12.16 8.25 -10.88
CA ALA A 81 -12.76 7.74 -9.63
C ALA A 81 -13.26 6.29 -9.76
N GLU A 82 -13.92 5.95 -10.88
CA GLU A 82 -14.43 4.58 -11.11
C GLU A 82 -13.28 3.58 -11.34
N ALA A 83 -12.26 3.97 -12.10
CA ALA A 83 -11.09 3.14 -12.32
C ALA A 83 -10.29 2.94 -11.04
N ASN A 84 -10.12 3.98 -10.23
CA ASN A 84 -9.46 3.93 -8.93
C ASN A 84 -10.21 3.03 -7.95
N GLU A 85 -11.54 3.11 -7.90
CA GLU A 85 -12.37 2.23 -7.06
C GLU A 85 -12.20 0.76 -7.47
N LYS A 86 -12.28 0.47 -8.76
CA LYS A 86 -12.11 -0.88 -9.30
C LYS A 86 -10.70 -1.45 -9.00
N GLU A 87 -9.66 -0.63 -9.18
CA GLU A 87 -8.29 -1.06 -8.89
C GLU A 87 -8.08 -1.32 -7.39
N LEU A 88 -8.59 -0.45 -6.53
CA LEU A 88 -8.45 -0.62 -5.09
C LEU A 88 -9.22 -1.84 -4.58
N LEU A 89 -10.45 -2.08 -5.05
CA LEU A 89 -11.22 -3.29 -4.74
C LEU A 89 -10.48 -4.54 -5.18
N ARG A 90 -9.88 -4.52 -6.37
CA ARG A 90 -9.06 -5.62 -6.89
C ARG A 90 -7.84 -5.88 -6.00
N CYS A 91 -7.15 -4.82 -5.54
CA CYS A 91 -6.03 -4.97 -4.61
C CYS A 91 -6.48 -5.61 -3.29
N VAL A 92 -7.64 -5.24 -2.75
CA VAL A 92 -8.21 -5.87 -1.56
C VAL A 92 -8.50 -7.37 -1.81
N GLU A 93 -9.09 -7.73 -2.94
CA GLU A 93 -9.35 -9.14 -3.28
C GLU A 93 -8.07 -9.97 -3.41
N ILE A 94 -7.03 -9.41 -4.01
CA ILE A 94 -5.72 -10.06 -4.10
C ILE A 94 -5.09 -10.17 -2.70
N ALA A 95 -5.19 -9.14 -1.87
CA ALA A 95 -4.69 -9.15 -0.50
C ALA A 95 -5.33 -10.29 0.32
N VAL A 96 -6.64 -10.48 0.20
CA VAL A 96 -7.36 -11.61 0.83
C VAL A 96 -6.81 -12.95 0.32
N LYS A 97 -6.72 -13.12 -1.01
CA LYS A 97 -6.26 -14.36 -1.64
C LYS A 97 -4.84 -14.75 -1.24
N LEU A 98 -3.97 -13.74 -1.05
CA LEU A 98 -2.54 -13.92 -0.76
C LEU A 98 -2.20 -13.75 0.73
N HIS A 99 -3.20 -13.58 1.59
CA HIS A 99 -3.03 -13.34 3.03
C HIS A 99 -2.14 -12.13 3.36
N ILE A 100 -2.28 -11.05 2.59
CA ILE A 100 -1.53 -9.82 2.74
C ILE A 100 -2.33 -8.87 3.63
N PRO A 101 -1.77 -8.36 4.73
CA PRO A 101 -2.55 -7.56 5.69
C PRO A 101 -2.84 -6.14 5.22
N TYR A 102 -2.00 -5.58 4.33
CA TYR A 102 -2.02 -4.15 4.00
C TYR A 102 -2.14 -3.89 2.50
N VAL A 103 -2.99 -2.91 2.16
CA VAL A 103 -3.06 -2.30 0.82
C VAL A 103 -2.71 -0.83 0.96
N ARG A 104 -1.65 -0.38 0.28
CA ARG A 104 -1.15 0.99 0.32
C ARG A 104 -1.83 1.85 -0.74
N LEU A 105 -2.22 3.06 -0.33
CA LEU A 105 -2.70 4.15 -1.15
C LEU A 105 -1.70 5.30 -1.11
N ARG A 106 -1.49 5.97 -2.23
CA ARG A 106 -0.65 7.17 -2.30
C ARG A 106 -1.33 8.28 -3.08
N VAL A 107 -1.16 9.50 -2.62
CA VAL A 107 -1.50 10.70 -3.37
C VAL A 107 -0.24 11.26 -4.01
N GLY A 108 -0.30 11.56 -5.30
CA GLY A 108 0.80 12.18 -6.03
C GLY A 108 0.94 13.67 -5.71
N ASP A 109 2.07 14.27 -6.14
CA ASP A 109 2.37 15.71 -5.97
C ASP A 109 1.66 16.57 -7.04
N GLY A 110 0.39 16.28 -7.33
CA GLY A 110 -0.39 16.98 -8.34
C GLY A 110 -0.75 18.43 -7.94
N LYS A 111 -1.01 19.28 -8.94
CA LYS A 111 -1.45 20.69 -8.74
C LYS A 111 -2.97 20.77 -8.62
N ARG A 112 -3.57 20.03 -7.70
CA ARG A 112 -4.99 20.08 -7.41
C ARG A 112 -5.23 20.84 -6.10
N GLU A 113 -6.39 21.42 -5.94
CA GLU A 113 -6.78 22.06 -4.69
C GLU A 113 -6.89 21.01 -3.57
N GLU A 114 -6.38 21.34 -2.39
CA GLU A 114 -6.33 20.41 -1.25
C GLU A 114 -7.71 19.87 -0.86
N SER A 115 -8.74 20.72 -0.92
CA SER A 115 -10.12 20.32 -0.61
C SER A 115 -10.69 19.31 -1.62
N GLU A 116 -10.30 19.43 -2.89
CA GLU A 116 -10.68 18.48 -3.94
C GLU A 116 -10.01 17.13 -3.72
N ILE A 117 -8.71 17.14 -3.39
CA ILE A 117 -7.96 15.94 -3.07
C ILE A 117 -8.58 15.22 -1.87
N PHE A 118 -8.82 15.95 -0.79
CA PHE A 118 -9.40 15.40 0.44
C PHE A 118 -10.79 14.79 0.18
N SER A 119 -11.63 15.48 -0.58
CA SER A 119 -12.96 15.00 -0.96
C SER A 119 -12.90 13.74 -1.83
N ALA A 120 -12.02 13.70 -2.84
CA ALA A 120 -11.86 12.55 -3.72
C ALA A 120 -11.34 11.32 -2.97
N VAL A 121 -10.32 11.50 -2.13
CA VAL A 121 -9.76 10.43 -1.28
C VAL A 121 -10.83 9.90 -0.32
N SER A 122 -11.54 10.78 0.38
CA SER A 122 -12.61 10.40 1.31
C SER A 122 -13.72 9.62 0.61
N SER A 123 -14.11 10.06 -0.59
CA SER A 123 -15.12 9.37 -1.40
C SER A 123 -14.67 7.96 -1.79
N LEU A 124 -13.44 7.79 -2.27
CA LEU A 124 -12.90 6.50 -2.64
C LEU A 124 -12.80 5.55 -1.44
N VAL A 125 -12.23 6.03 -0.34
CA VAL A 125 -12.08 5.24 0.88
C VAL A 125 -13.43 4.82 1.43
N SER A 126 -14.43 5.70 1.47
CA SER A 126 -15.79 5.38 1.94
C SER A 126 -16.44 4.22 1.19
N LYS A 127 -16.13 4.06 -0.11
CA LYS A 127 -16.68 2.99 -0.93
C LYS A 127 -15.98 1.65 -0.73
N VAL A 128 -14.67 1.66 -0.47
CA VAL A 128 -13.86 0.44 -0.42
C VAL A 128 -13.62 -0.06 1.00
N LEU A 129 -13.54 0.83 1.98
CA LEU A 129 -13.24 0.49 3.37
C LEU A 129 -14.19 -0.56 3.97
N PRO A 130 -15.53 -0.52 3.75
CA PRO A 130 -16.42 -1.54 4.28
C PRO A 130 -16.10 -2.96 3.78
N LYS A 131 -15.61 -3.09 2.55
CA LYS A 131 -15.16 -4.38 2.01
C LYS A 131 -13.85 -4.80 2.68
N ALA A 132 -12.90 -3.89 2.82
CA ALA A 132 -11.61 -4.16 3.48
C ALA A 132 -11.80 -4.59 4.94
N GLU A 133 -12.66 -3.89 5.70
CA GLU A 133 -13.02 -4.24 7.08
C GLU A 133 -13.60 -5.65 7.19
N LYS A 134 -14.58 -5.97 6.33
CA LYS A 134 -15.21 -7.29 6.31
C LYS A 134 -14.20 -8.42 6.09
N GLU A 135 -13.20 -8.17 5.27
CA GLU A 135 -12.16 -9.15 4.93
C GLU A 135 -10.94 -9.09 5.84
N GLY A 136 -10.91 -8.17 6.82
CA GLY A 136 -9.78 -8.00 7.74
C GLY A 136 -8.52 -7.42 7.11
N ILE A 137 -8.67 -6.72 5.98
CA ILE A 137 -7.58 -6.02 5.30
C ILE A 137 -7.54 -4.57 5.76
N SER A 138 -6.35 -4.02 6.02
CA SER A 138 -6.21 -2.60 6.33
C SER A 138 -5.75 -1.81 5.11
N LEU A 139 -6.46 -0.73 4.83
CA LEU A 139 -6.03 0.30 3.87
C LEU A 139 -5.05 1.23 4.58
N LEU A 140 -3.91 1.51 3.95
CA LEU A 140 -2.90 2.41 4.51
C LEU A 140 -2.68 3.60 3.57
N MET A 141 -2.97 4.80 4.05
CA MET A 141 -2.63 6.03 3.34
C MET A 141 -1.18 6.40 3.61
N ALA A 142 -0.38 6.53 2.56
CA ALA A 142 1.00 6.96 2.67
C ALA A 142 1.10 8.47 2.96
N THR A 143 2.13 8.86 3.70
CA THR A 143 2.43 10.27 4.00
C THR A 143 3.03 10.98 2.78
N THR A 144 2.31 11.01 1.66
CA THR A 144 2.74 11.60 0.38
C THR A 144 1.76 12.67 -0.13
N GLY A 145 2.18 13.50 -1.07
CA GLY A 145 1.37 14.61 -1.57
C GLY A 145 0.94 15.55 -0.44
N ILE A 146 -0.34 15.91 -0.39
CA ILE A 146 -0.87 16.76 0.69
C ILE A 146 -0.75 16.12 2.08
N PHE A 147 -0.70 14.78 2.16
CA PHE A 147 -0.59 14.04 3.41
C PHE A 147 0.86 13.90 3.91
N SER A 148 1.83 14.52 3.22
CA SER A 148 3.16 14.75 3.79
C SER A 148 3.11 15.74 4.97
N ASP A 149 2.09 16.60 5.02
CA ASP A 149 1.60 17.26 6.24
C ASP A 149 0.76 16.24 7.02
N THR A 150 1.35 15.66 8.05
CA THR A 150 0.73 14.56 8.78
C THR A 150 -0.47 14.96 9.63
N SER A 151 -0.67 16.25 9.87
CA SER A 151 -1.88 16.74 10.54
C SER A 151 -3.12 16.56 9.64
N LYS A 152 -2.98 16.76 8.33
CA LYS A 152 -4.04 16.53 7.34
C LYS A 152 -4.37 15.04 7.20
N LEU A 153 -3.34 14.18 7.23
CA LEU A 153 -3.56 12.74 7.25
C LEU A 153 -4.31 12.31 8.50
N ARG A 154 -3.95 12.87 9.65
CA ARG A 154 -4.67 12.61 10.90
C ARG A 154 -6.14 12.99 10.80
N GLU A 155 -6.45 14.16 10.28
CA GLU A 155 -7.83 14.62 10.07
C GLU A 155 -8.62 13.62 9.20
N LEU A 156 -8.02 13.13 8.11
CA LEU A 156 -8.63 12.11 7.27
C LEU A 156 -8.90 10.82 8.06
N LEU A 157 -7.91 10.30 8.78
CA LEU A 157 -8.05 9.06 9.55
C LEU A 157 -9.09 9.18 10.67
N ASP A 158 -9.07 10.29 11.40
CA ASP A 158 -10.04 10.59 12.46
C ASP A 158 -11.49 10.63 11.91
N SER A 159 -11.67 11.09 10.66
CA SER A 159 -13.01 11.17 10.03
C SER A 159 -13.65 9.80 9.75
N PHE A 160 -12.84 8.76 9.57
CA PHE A 160 -13.32 7.38 9.36
C PHE A 160 -13.44 6.58 10.66
N ALA A 161 -12.59 6.87 11.65
CA ALA A 161 -12.57 6.19 12.95
C ALA A 161 -12.56 4.66 12.83
N SER A 162 -11.77 4.11 11.89
CA SER A 162 -11.71 2.68 11.58
C SER A 162 -10.34 2.10 11.92
N ASP A 163 -10.32 0.93 12.56
CA ASP A 163 -9.10 0.17 12.83
C ASP A 163 -8.46 -0.40 11.55
N ASN A 164 -9.22 -0.47 10.46
CA ASN A 164 -8.77 -0.95 9.15
C ASN A 164 -8.38 0.20 8.19
N PHE A 165 -8.31 1.44 8.68
CA PHE A 165 -7.75 2.54 7.94
C PHE A 165 -6.65 3.21 8.75
N GLY A 166 -5.43 3.17 8.25
CA GLY A 166 -4.24 3.62 8.96
C GLY A 166 -3.25 4.38 8.09
N ALA A 167 -2.10 4.67 8.66
CA ALA A 167 -1.01 5.37 8.00
C ALA A 167 0.13 4.42 7.62
N LEU A 168 0.70 4.67 6.44
CA LEU A 168 2.02 4.21 6.03
C LEU A 168 2.96 5.41 6.06
N TRP A 169 3.98 5.34 6.90
CA TRP A 169 4.90 6.45 7.05
C TRP A 169 6.06 6.38 6.05
N GLU A 170 5.99 7.19 5.02
CA GLU A 170 7.14 7.44 4.13
C GLU A 170 8.04 8.54 4.73
N LEU A 171 9.12 8.12 5.36
CA LEU A 171 10.07 8.99 6.07
C LEU A 171 10.59 10.13 5.19
N SER A 172 10.92 9.83 3.93
CA SER A 172 11.45 10.82 2.99
C SER A 172 10.40 11.89 2.64
N ALA A 173 9.16 11.51 2.44
CA ALA A 173 8.10 12.44 2.07
C ALA A 173 7.74 13.37 3.23
N SER A 174 7.53 12.85 4.43
CA SER A 174 7.22 13.66 5.60
C SER A 174 8.37 14.62 5.96
N HIS A 175 9.63 14.16 5.81
CA HIS A 175 10.80 14.99 6.15
C HIS A 175 11.11 16.04 5.08
N PHE A 176 11.20 15.65 3.79
CA PHE A 176 11.65 16.58 2.75
C PHE A 176 10.53 17.41 2.15
N THR A 177 9.32 16.86 2.03
CA THR A 177 8.17 17.57 1.48
C THR A 177 7.35 18.23 2.59
N GLY A 178 6.94 17.48 3.60
CA GLY A 178 6.20 17.98 4.76
C GLY A 178 7.04 18.83 5.71
N LYS A 179 8.38 18.72 5.65
CA LYS A 179 9.34 19.40 6.55
C LYS A 179 9.08 19.12 8.03
N GLU A 180 8.56 17.96 8.32
CA GLU A 180 8.26 17.53 9.68
C GLU A 180 9.42 16.73 10.28
N SER A 181 9.61 16.88 11.59
CA SER A 181 10.52 16.01 12.34
C SER A 181 9.84 14.66 12.63
N PRO A 182 10.61 13.59 12.87
CA PRO A 182 10.04 12.30 13.27
C PRO A 182 9.13 12.39 14.50
N GLU A 183 9.50 13.24 15.47
CA GLU A 183 8.71 13.46 16.68
C GLU A 183 7.34 14.05 16.35
N LYS A 184 7.29 14.99 15.40
CA LYS A 184 6.03 15.59 14.95
C LYS A 184 5.13 14.58 14.25
N VAL A 185 5.69 13.74 13.41
CA VAL A 185 4.94 12.65 12.76
C VAL A 185 4.40 11.67 13.79
N ILE A 186 5.18 11.30 14.80
CA ILE A 186 4.74 10.41 15.88
C ILE A 186 3.64 11.07 16.73
N GLU A 187 3.75 12.37 17.02
CA GLU A 187 2.70 13.12 17.72
C GLU A 187 1.37 13.07 16.94
N ASN A 188 1.43 13.28 15.64
CA ASN A 188 0.22 13.29 14.80
C ASN A 188 -0.32 11.88 14.51
N LEU A 189 0.54 10.93 14.13
CA LEU A 189 0.13 9.65 13.55
C LEU A 189 0.52 8.42 14.37
N GLY A 190 1.18 8.55 15.53
CA GLY A 190 1.77 7.41 16.22
C GLY A 190 0.80 6.24 16.47
N ALA A 191 -0.48 6.54 16.76
CA ALA A 191 -1.51 5.51 16.94
C ALA A 191 -2.01 4.88 15.62
N TYR A 192 -1.79 5.55 14.48
CA TYR A 192 -2.28 5.14 13.18
C TYR A 192 -1.24 4.44 12.31
N VAL A 193 0.06 4.61 12.60
CA VAL A 193 1.14 4.00 11.81
C VAL A 193 1.10 2.48 11.96
N ARG A 194 0.97 1.78 10.83
CA ARG A 194 0.97 0.32 10.74
C ARG A 194 2.17 -0.22 9.96
N HIS A 195 2.72 0.63 9.08
CA HIS A 195 3.82 0.22 8.19
C HIS A 195 4.73 1.41 7.86
#